data_149956713ca9e1241c354192634bef56
#
_entry.id   149956713ca9e1241c354192634bef56
#
_cell.length_a   1.000
_cell.length_b   1.000
_cell.length_c   1.000
_cell.angle_alpha   90.00
_cell.angle_beta   90.00
_cell.angle_gamma   90.00
#
_symmetry.space_group_name_H-M   'P 1'
#
loop_
_entity.id
_entity.type
_entity.pdbx_description
1 polymer ?
#
loop_
_entity_poly.entity_id
_entity_poly.type
_entity_poly.pdbx_seq_one_letter_code
_entity_poly.pdbx_strand_id
1 'polypeptide(L)'
;AWSGVWSGTLDIYGGKGKVQSVGMEIEILKIDTSTQGRYTFSLIYGGRDKDYRPYELVPVDASKGLWRVDEKNTIVMESYLYGPKLLCWFVVEGSRILCSYEKTDDRTLIFEVVSGRETPVSVTGNTKTDKEDISEVKTFPVSVFQRAVLKRK
;
A
#
# COMPACT_ATOMS: atom_id res chain seq x y z
N ALA A 1 -10.28 -12.51 10.55
CA ALA A 1 -9.02 -12.86 9.87
C ALA A 1 -8.92 -12.19 8.51
N TRP A 2 -7.69 -12.05 8.05
CA TRP A 2 -7.40 -11.43 6.77
C TRP A 2 -7.48 -12.40 5.60
N SER A 3 -7.43 -13.70 5.87
CA SER A 3 -7.45 -14.72 4.84
C SER A 3 -8.75 -14.71 4.04
N GLY A 4 -8.63 -14.83 2.74
CA GLY A 4 -9.77 -14.86 1.84
C GLY A 4 -9.43 -14.26 0.50
N VAL A 5 -10.45 -14.17 -0.33
CA VAL A 5 -10.40 -13.50 -1.63
C VAL A 5 -11.29 -12.27 -1.53
N TRP A 6 -10.69 -11.11 -1.80
CA TRP A 6 -11.32 -9.81 -1.67
C TRP A 6 -11.43 -9.20 -3.06
N SER A 7 -12.61 -8.75 -3.46
CA SER A 7 -12.79 -8.22 -4.81
C SER A 7 -13.65 -6.97 -4.85
N GLY A 8 -13.41 -6.15 -5.85
CA GLY A 8 -14.13 -4.90 -6.06
C GLY A 8 -13.57 -4.13 -7.24
N THR A 9 -13.74 -2.82 -7.19
CA THR A 9 -13.29 -1.92 -8.25
C THR A 9 -12.27 -0.96 -7.68
N LEU A 10 -11.15 -0.83 -8.38
CA LEU A 10 -10.11 0.16 -8.09
C LEU A 10 -10.39 1.42 -8.91
N ASP A 11 -10.58 2.54 -8.22
CA ASP A 11 -10.69 3.86 -8.84
C ASP A 11 -9.35 4.56 -8.76
N ILE A 12 -8.89 5.07 -9.89
CA ILE A 12 -7.60 5.74 -10.02
C ILE A 12 -7.85 7.21 -10.31
N TYR A 13 -7.34 8.10 -9.48
CA TYR A 13 -7.50 9.54 -9.59
C TYR A 13 -6.18 10.20 -9.92
N GLY A 14 -6.19 11.07 -10.89
CA GLY A 14 -5.08 11.97 -11.18
C GLY A 14 -5.45 13.41 -10.81
N GLY A 15 -4.64 14.36 -11.22
CA GLY A 15 -4.84 15.77 -10.87
C GLY A 15 -6.15 16.39 -11.37
N LYS A 16 -6.87 15.72 -12.26
CA LYS A 16 -8.13 16.24 -12.86
C LYS A 16 -9.35 15.40 -12.47
N GLY A 17 -9.28 14.62 -11.39
CA GLY A 17 -10.36 13.77 -10.94
C GLY A 17 -10.16 12.31 -11.34
N LYS A 18 -11.26 11.52 -11.34
CA LYS A 18 -11.18 10.10 -11.65
C LYS A 18 -10.79 9.90 -13.10
N VAL A 19 -9.68 9.16 -13.31
CA VAL A 19 -9.12 8.91 -14.64
C VAL A 19 -9.56 7.57 -15.18
N GLN A 20 -9.69 6.56 -14.28
CA GLN A 20 -9.85 5.17 -14.70
C GLN A 20 -10.44 4.34 -13.57
N SER A 21 -11.16 3.29 -13.93
CA SER A 21 -11.59 2.24 -13.00
C SER A 21 -11.22 0.88 -13.57
N VAL A 22 -10.78 -0.02 -12.71
CA VAL A 22 -10.40 -1.38 -13.09
C VAL A 22 -10.83 -2.35 -12.00
N GLY A 23 -11.22 -3.57 -12.38
CA GLY A 23 -11.50 -4.62 -11.42
C GLY A 23 -10.26 -4.96 -10.62
N MET A 24 -10.42 -5.24 -9.33
CA MET A 24 -9.30 -5.60 -8.47
C MET A 24 -9.67 -6.75 -7.55
N GLU A 25 -8.74 -7.68 -7.39
CA GLU A 25 -8.81 -8.71 -6.34
C GLU A 25 -7.52 -8.72 -5.54
N ILE A 26 -7.66 -9.02 -4.25
CA ILE A 26 -6.54 -9.36 -3.38
C ILE A 26 -6.82 -10.74 -2.81
N GLU A 27 -5.86 -11.64 -2.94
CA GLU A 27 -5.98 -13.01 -2.46
C GLU A 27 -4.95 -13.24 -1.37
N ILE A 28 -5.44 -13.48 -0.14
CA ILE A 28 -4.59 -13.71 1.03
C ILE A 28 -4.93 -15.10 1.56
N LEU A 29 -4.05 -16.05 1.34
CA LEU A 29 -4.27 -17.44 1.74
C LEU A 29 -3.04 -17.95 2.48
N LYS A 30 -3.27 -18.69 3.55
CA LYS A 30 -2.19 -19.31 4.30
C LYS A 30 -1.45 -20.31 3.41
N ILE A 31 -0.12 -20.25 3.45
CA ILE A 31 0.72 -21.21 2.73
C ILE A 31 1.04 -22.35 3.69
N ASP A 32 0.34 -23.48 3.52
CA ASP A 32 0.42 -24.61 4.43
C ASP A 32 1.80 -25.26 4.49
N THR A 33 2.56 -25.16 3.41
CA THR A 33 3.93 -25.70 3.35
C THR A 33 4.96 -24.79 4.01
N SER A 34 4.57 -23.58 4.38
CA SER A 34 5.48 -22.63 5.02
C SER A 34 5.60 -22.93 6.50
N THR A 35 6.85 -23.11 6.98
CA THR A 35 7.16 -23.20 8.40
C THR A 35 7.28 -21.83 9.06
N GLN A 36 7.30 -20.76 8.26
CA GLN A 36 7.47 -19.38 8.72
C GLN A 36 6.15 -18.63 8.94
N GLY A 37 5.04 -19.24 8.57
CA GLY A 37 3.72 -18.58 8.67
C GLY A 37 3.47 -17.57 7.55
N ARG A 38 3.91 -17.88 6.35
CA ARG A 38 3.72 -17.01 5.18
C ARG A 38 2.30 -17.14 4.64
N TYR A 39 1.86 -16.09 3.97
CA TYR A 39 0.59 -16.04 3.25
C TYR A 39 0.84 -15.63 1.80
N THR A 40 0.00 -16.08 0.89
CA THR A 40 -0.06 -15.45 -0.43
C THR A 40 -0.57 -14.03 -0.24
N PHE A 41 -0.14 -13.14 -1.13
CA PHE A 41 -0.60 -11.75 -1.14
C PHE A 41 -0.69 -11.33 -2.59
N SER A 42 -1.63 -11.95 -3.30
CA SER A 42 -1.74 -11.78 -4.74
C SER A 42 -2.60 -10.56 -5.05
N LEU A 43 -2.05 -9.66 -5.85
CA LEU A 43 -2.76 -8.48 -6.34
C LEU A 43 -3.12 -8.75 -7.80
N ILE A 44 -4.40 -8.63 -8.13
CA ILE A 44 -4.92 -8.94 -9.45
C ILE A 44 -5.69 -7.74 -9.96
N TYR A 45 -5.27 -7.21 -11.11
CA TYR A 45 -5.89 -6.04 -11.71
C TYR A 45 -6.46 -6.41 -13.08
N GLY A 46 -7.77 -6.24 -13.26
CA GLY A 46 -8.45 -6.52 -14.52
C GLY A 46 -8.55 -8.00 -14.89
N GLY A 47 -8.26 -8.89 -13.94
CA GLY A 47 -8.28 -10.34 -14.13
C GLY A 47 -6.89 -10.96 -14.14
N ARG A 48 -6.82 -12.26 -13.81
CA ARG A 48 -5.54 -12.98 -13.69
C ARG A 48 -4.77 -13.05 -15.02
N ASP A 49 -5.47 -12.98 -16.13
CA ASP A 49 -4.87 -12.99 -17.48
C ASP A 49 -4.38 -11.61 -17.93
N LYS A 50 -4.67 -10.56 -17.18
CA LYS A 50 -4.27 -9.20 -17.50
C LYS A 50 -3.07 -8.75 -16.67
N ASP A 51 -3.22 -8.72 -15.34
CA ASP A 51 -2.16 -8.27 -14.44
C ASP A 51 -2.29 -9.06 -13.14
N TYR A 52 -1.44 -10.08 -13.00
CA TYR A 52 -1.42 -10.96 -11.83
C TYR A 52 -0.06 -10.87 -11.15
N ARG A 53 -0.07 -10.40 -9.89
CA ARG A 53 1.13 -10.21 -9.08
C ARG A 53 1.10 -11.13 -7.88
N PRO A 54 1.74 -12.32 -7.98
CA PRO A 54 1.68 -13.33 -6.92
C PRO A 54 2.70 -13.05 -5.81
N TYR A 55 2.48 -12.02 -5.04
CA TYR A 55 3.33 -11.67 -3.91
C TYR A 55 3.09 -12.61 -2.72
N GLU A 56 3.96 -12.50 -1.72
CA GLU A 56 3.80 -13.20 -0.44
C GLU A 56 3.93 -12.21 0.72
N LEU A 57 3.22 -12.49 1.79
CA LEU A 57 3.33 -11.79 3.05
C LEU A 57 4.16 -12.64 4.00
N VAL A 58 5.27 -12.09 4.48
CA VAL A 58 6.27 -12.81 5.28
C VAL A 58 6.32 -12.17 6.67
N PRO A 59 6.04 -12.93 7.75
CA PRO A 59 6.17 -12.36 9.09
C PRO A 59 7.64 -12.19 9.45
N VAL A 60 7.97 -11.04 10.05
CA VAL A 60 9.29 -10.77 10.64
C VAL A 60 9.17 -10.88 12.15
N ASP A 61 8.25 -10.14 12.72
CA ASP A 61 7.85 -10.21 14.13
C ASP A 61 6.36 -9.82 14.17
N ALA A 62 5.51 -10.82 13.98
CA ALA A 62 4.08 -10.59 13.88
C ALA A 62 3.50 -10.00 15.16
N SER A 63 4.09 -10.31 16.32
CA SER A 63 3.63 -9.76 17.60
C SER A 63 3.82 -8.24 17.69
N LYS A 64 4.77 -7.70 16.92
CA LYS A 64 5.05 -6.26 16.83
C LYS A 64 4.50 -5.63 15.55
N GLY A 65 3.75 -6.40 14.75
CA GLY A 65 3.22 -5.92 13.48
C GLY A 65 4.26 -5.78 12.39
N LEU A 66 5.40 -6.47 12.49
CA LEU A 66 6.46 -6.36 11.49
C LEU A 66 6.33 -7.47 10.46
N TRP A 67 6.14 -7.09 9.21
CA TRP A 67 5.95 -7.98 8.08
C TRP A 67 6.79 -7.54 6.89
N ARG A 68 6.88 -8.38 5.88
CA ARG A 68 7.47 -8.05 4.58
C ARG A 68 6.52 -8.47 3.48
N VAL A 69 6.42 -7.63 2.46
CA VAL A 69 5.79 -7.99 1.19
C VAL A 69 6.92 -8.39 0.25
N ASP A 70 6.93 -9.66 -0.13
CA ASP A 70 7.93 -10.23 -1.03
C ASP A 70 7.29 -10.34 -2.43
N GLU A 71 7.81 -9.56 -3.38
CA GLU A 71 7.29 -9.58 -4.76
C GLU A 71 7.77 -10.80 -5.56
N LYS A 72 8.63 -11.62 -4.97
CA LYS A 72 9.17 -12.84 -5.58
C LYS A 72 10.04 -12.59 -6.81
N ASN A 73 10.54 -11.36 -6.94
CA ASN A 73 11.41 -10.93 -8.04
C ASN A 73 12.65 -10.20 -7.52
N THR A 74 13.04 -10.43 -6.27
CA THR A 74 14.07 -9.79 -5.46
C THR A 74 13.64 -8.54 -4.71
N ILE A 75 12.52 -7.92 -5.08
CA ILE A 75 11.98 -6.78 -4.33
C ILE A 75 11.27 -7.31 -3.08
N VAL A 76 11.69 -6.81 -1.93
CA VAL A 76 11.11 -7.13 -0.63
C VAL A 76 10.90 -5.81 0.12
N MET A 77 9.67 -5.55 0.54
CA MET A 77 9.31 -4.28 1.15
C MET A 77 8.92 -4.47 2.61
N GLU A 78 9.57 -3.71 3.50
CA GLU A 78 9.18 -3.68 4.92
C GLU A 78 7.77 -3.12 5.04
N SER A 79 6.94 -3.79 5.84
CA SER A 79 5.53 -3.45 5.98
C SER A 79 5.12 -3.53 7.44
N TYR A 80 4.17 -2.69 7.83
CA TYR A 80 3.83 -2.46 9.24
C TYR A 80 2.34 -2.58 9.44
N LEU A 81 1.95 -3.47 10.36
CA LEU A 81 0.55 -3.66 10.70
C LEU A 81 0.24 -2.93 12.00
N TYR A 82 -0.57 -1.89 11.89
CA TYR A 82 -1.06 -1.12 13.05
C TYR A 82 -2.58 -1.33 13.15
N GLY A 83 -3.00 -2.10 14.15
CA GLY A 83 -4.40 -2.44 14.29
C GLY A 83 -4.90 -3.15 13.03
N PRO A 84 -5.96 -2.64 12.39
CA PRO A 84 -6.51 -3.26 11.18
C PRO A 84 -5.83 -2.83 9.88
N LYS A 85 -4.72 -2.09 9.95
CA LYS A 85 -4.15 -1.44 8.78
C LYS A 85 -2.70 -1.83 8.53
N LEU A 86 -2.46 -2.40 7.37
CA LEU A 86 -1.12 -2.73 6.88
C LEU A 86 -0.63 -1.58 6.00
N LEU A 87 0.56 -1.08 6.31
CA LEU A 87 1.16 0.07 5.64
C LEU A 87 2.49 -0.32 5.02
N CYS A 88 2.72 0.14 3.80
CA CYS A 88 3.97 -0.06 3.09
C CYS A 88 4.35 1.25 2.41
N TRP A 89 5.50 1.81 2.74
CA TRP A 89 5.95 3.10 2.24
C TRP A 89 7.33 2.96 1.63
N PHE A 90 7.44 3.29 0.35
CA PHE A 90 8.68 3.03 -0.38
C PHE A 90 8.90 4.02 -1.52
N VAL A 91 10.11 4.02 -2.04
CA VAL A 91 10.52 4.80 -3.20
C VAL A 91 10.98 3.85 -4.28
N VAL A 92 10.49 4.03 -5.50
CA VAL A 92 10.93 3.29 -6.67
C VAL A 92 10.96 4.22 -7.88
N GLU A 93 12.08 4.23 -8.58
CA GLU A 93 12.25 5.01 -9.81
C GLU A 93 11.82 6.49 -9.67
N GLY A 94 12.19 7.11 -8.54
CA GLY A 94 11.89 8.51 -8.29
C GLY A 94 10.47 8.80 -7.80
N SER A 95 9.65 7.77 -7.59
CA SER A 95 8.29 7.90 -7.05
C SER A 95 8.25 7.46 -5.59
N ARG A 96 7.59 8.25 -4.76
CA ARG A 96 7.24 7.88 -3.39
C ARG A 96 5.85 7.27 -3.41
N ILE A 97 5.70 6.12 -2.81
CA ILE A 97 4.45 5.37 -2.83
C ILE A 97 4.11 4.91 -1.41
N LEU A 98 2.90 5.24 -0.98
CA LEU A 98 2.33 4.73 0.25
C LEU A 98 1.14 3.85 -0.10
N CYS A 99 1.27 2.56 0.19
CA CYS A 99 0.17 1.61 0.06
C CYS A 99 -0.42 1.34 1.44
N SER A 100 -1.73 1.25 1.51
CA SER A 100 -2.41 0.84 2.73
C SER A 100 -3.51 -0.16 2.42
N TYR A 101 -3.67 -1.10 3.33
CA TYR A 101 -4.66 -2.17 3.27
C TYR A 101 -5.35 -2.18 4.63
N GLU A 102 -6.62 -1.83 4.67
CA GLU A 102 -7.34 -1.73 5.94
C GLU A 102 -8.56 -2.64 5.96
N LYS A 103 -8.58 -3.55 6.92
CA LYS A 103 -9.75 -4.41 7.15
C LYS A 103 -10.69 -3.68 8.11
N THR A 104 -11.75 -3.09 7.56
CA THR A 104 -12.69 -2.29 8.35
C THR A 104 -13.72 -3.13 9.10
N ASP A 105 -14.02 -4.32 8.57
CA ASP A 105 -14.87 -5.32 9.19
C ASP A 105 -14.54 -6.70 8.59
N ASP A 106 -15.29 -7.74 8.94
CA ASP A 106 -15.00 -9.09 8.46
C ASP A 106 -15.23 -9.28 6.96
N ARG A 107 -15.88 -8.35 6.30
CA ARG A 107 -16.25 -8.47 4.90
C ARG A 107 -15.68 -7.39 4.00
N THR A 108 -14.95 -6.43 4.57
CA THR A 108 -14.50 -5.25 3.82
C THR A 108 -13.02 -5.01 4.02
N LEU A 109 -12.30 -4.89 2.91
CA LEU A 109 -10.89 -4.51 2.88
C LEU A 109 -10.75 -3.29 1.98
N ILE A 110 -10.18 -2.21 2.52
CA ILE A 110 -9.96 -0.98 1.74
C ILE A 110 -8.48 -0.90 1.37
N PHE A 111 -8.24 -0.80 0.07
CA PHE A 111 -6.91 -0.62 -0.49
C PHE A 111 -6.75 0.82 -0.97
N GLU A 112 -5.66 1.47 -0.56
CA GLU A 112 -5.36 2.82 -1.02
C GLU A 112 -3.89 2.95 -1.39
N VAL A 113 -3.63 3.78 -2.40
CA VAL A 113 -2.28 4.14 -2.83
C VAL A 113 -2.21 5.65 -2.98
N VAL A 114 -1.23 6.25 -2.34
CA VAL A 114 -0.88 7.66 -2.51
C VAL A 114 0.51 7.70 -3.13
N SER A 115 0.66 8.36 -4.27
CA SER A 115 1.95 8.41 -4.94
C SER A 115 2.21 9.74 -5.63
N GLY A 116 3.49 10.05 -5.75
CA GLY A 116 4.01 11.22 -6.46
C GLY A 116 5.53 11.14 -6.51
N ARG A 117 6.15 12.08 -7.20
CA ARG A 117 7.61 12.09 -7.27
C ARG A 117 8.23 12.37 -5.91
N GLU A 118 9.43 11.85 -5.68
CA GLU A 118 10.13 12.03 -4.41
C GLU A 118 10.77 13.42 -4.25
N THR A 119 10.83 14.22 -5.30
CA THR A 119 11.34 15.59 -5.24
C THR A 119 10.28 16.52 -4.66
N PRO A 120 10.60 17.34 -3.65
CA PRO A 120 9.63 18.27 -3.10
C PRO A 120 9.10 19.26 -4.14
N VAL A 121 7.84 19.66 -4.00
CA VAL A 121 7.26 20.76 -4.78
C VAL A 121 7.57 22.11 -4.14
N SER A 122 7.78 22.13 -2.82
CA SER A 122 8.13 23.35 -2.11
C SER A 122 8.94 23.04 -0.88
N VAL A 123 9.74 24.02 -0.48
CA VAL A 123 10.50 24.00 0.77
C VAL A 123 10.25 25.37 1.42
N THR A 124 9.75 25.35 2.65
CA THR A 124 9.41 26.57 3.40
C THR A 124 9.98 26.49 4.80
N GLY A 125 9.82 27.54 5.56
CA GLY A 125 10.40 27.64 6.88
C GLY A 125 11.90 27.86 6.80
N ASN A 126 12.65 27.20 7.67
CA ASN A 126 14.10 27.32 7.78
C ASN A 126 14.53 28.78 7.98
N THR A 127 13.79 29.48 8.84
CA THR A 127 14.01 30.89 9.15
C THR A 127 14.10 31.09 10.66
N LYS A 128 14.56 32.24 11.06
CA LYS A 128 14.73 32.58 12.47
C LYS A 128 14.00 33.87 12.78
N THR A 129 13.16 33.84 13.81
CA THR A 129 12.48 35.03 14.33
C THR A 129 13.08 35.38 15.71
N ASP A 130 12.68 36.52 16.27
CA ASP A 130 13.10 36.90 17.62
C ASP A 130 12.60 35.93 18.69
N LYS A 131 11.58 35.16 18.40
CA LYS A 131 10.91 34.30 19.37
C LYS A 131 11.24 32.81 19.19
N GLU A 132 11.57 32.38 17.97
CA GLU A 132 11.79 30.95 17.71
C GLU A 132 12.57 30.73 16.42
N ASP A 133 13.14 29.54 16.33
CA ASP A 133 13.66 28.99 15.08
C ASP A 133 12.55 28.22 14.41
N ILE A 134 12.29 28.53 13.14
CA ILE A 134 11.23 27.87 12.35
C ILE A 134 11.89 26.81 11.48
N SER A 135 11.49 25.55 11.70
CA SER A 135 12.05 24.41 11.00
C SER A 135 11.77 24.45 9.51
N GLU A 136 12.64 23.80 8.75
CA GLU A 136 12.42 23.57 7.34
C GLU A 136 11.29 22.55 7.16
N VAL A 137 10.37 22.83 6.22
CA VAL A 137 9.31 21.91 5.83
C VAL A 137 9.37 21.71 4.32
N LYS A 138 9.47 20.45 3.93
CA LYS A 138 9.40 20.04 2.53
C LYS A 138 8.03 19.44 2.28
N THR A 139 7.37 19.88 1.21
CA THR A 139 6.11 19.28 0.79
C THR A 139 6.29 18.56 -0.52
N PHE A 140 5.61 17.42 -0.66
CA PHE A 140 5.77 16.55 -1.81
C PHE A 140 4.48 16.50 -2.61
N PRO A 141 4.57 16.33 -3.93
CA PRO A 141 3.36 16.25 -4.75
C PRO A 141 2.65 14.92 -4.52
N VAL A 142 1.32 14.97 -4.55
CA VAL A 142 0.50 13.78 -4.70
C VAL A 142 -0.10 13.84 -6.10
N SER A 143 0.37 12.98 -6.98
CA SER A 143 -0.01 13.00 -8.39
C SER A 143 -1.06 11.96 -8.72
N VAL A 144 -1.10 10.87 -7.96
CA VAL A 144 -2.04 9.77 -8.16
C VAL A 144 -2.56 9.32 -6.80
N PHE A 145 -3.86 9.15 -6.72
CA PHE A 145 -4.52 8.51 -5.60
C PHE A 145 -5.37 7.36 -6.14
N GLN A 146 -5.26 6.20 -5.50
CA GLN A 146 -6.04 5.03 -5.89
C GLN A 146 -6.79 4.50 -4.69
N ARG A 147 -8.01 4.04 -4.90
CA ARG A 147 -8.83 3.48 -3.83
C ARG A 147 -9.73 2.37 -4.34
N ALA A 148 -9.75 1.26 -3.61
CA ALA A 148 -10.67 0.17 -3.85
C ALA A 148 -11.34 -0.22 -2.53
N VAL A 149 -12.67 -0.38 -2.57
CA VAL A 149 -13.42 -0.99 -1.48
C VAL A 149 -13.68 -2.43 -1.92
N LEU A 150 -12.99 -3.36 -1.29
CA LEU A 150 -13.05 -4.76 -1.67
C LEU A 150 -13.93 -5.52 -0.68
N LYS A 151 -14.73 -6.44 -1.22
CA LYS A 151 -15.58 -7.30 -0.41
C LYS A 151 -15.09 -8.73 -0.45
N ARG A 152 -15.19 -9.42 0.68
CA ARG A 152 -14.84 -10.83 0.76
C ARG A 152 -15.79 -11.65 -0.09
N LYS A 153 -15.23 -12.48 -0.93
CA LYS A 153 -16.02 -13.46 -1.69
C LYS A 153 -16.50 -14.60 -0.82
#